data_029b1dce7a28d045fcc71589968a153a
#
_entry.id   029b1dce7a28d045fcc71589968a153a
#
_cell.length_a   1.000
_cell.length_b   1.000
_cell.length_c   1.000
_cell.angle_alpha   90.00
_cell.angle_beta   90.00
_cell.angle_gamma   90.00
#
_symmetry.space_group_name_H-M   'P 1'
#
loop_
_entity.id
_entity.type
_entity.pdbx_description
1 polymer ?
#
loop_
_entity_poly.entity_id
_entity_poly.type
_entity_poly.pdbx_seq_one_letter_code
_entity_poly.pdbx_strand_id
1 'polypeptide(L)'
;RLSLVGSEMCIRDRLNTMDKQVFDIIIVGAGTAGCLLANRLSANKNLNIALIEAGGSDNYHWIHIPVGYLYCMGNKRTDWLYKTSSQPGLNGRHLNYPRGKVMGGCSSINGMIYMRGQSKDYDHWRQLGNIGWSWDDVLPYFVKTEDNFSGTDEYHGQGGEWRVDEQRLHWDVLDDFQNATVEAGIPKIKDFNNGNNFGVSYFKVNQKNGFRLNTVKAFLKPIQQRKNLKIFKNCEVESLIIKNKIVTGLKIKTNGNELQVSCNKEVILSAGSVGSPKILELSGIGNPKLLIKLGIKPIIDSKNVGENLQDHLQLSLIHI
;
A
#
# COMPACT_ATOMS: atom_id res chain seq x y z
N ARG A 1 -9.34 -33.26 14.00
CA ARG A 1 -8.61 -32.64 15.15
C ARG A 1 -7.09 -32.62 14.99
N LEU A 2 -6.48 -33.42 14.11
CA LEU A 2 -5.02 -33.50 13.92
C LEU A 2 -4.41 -32.45 12.99
N SER A 3 -5.21 -31.75 12.17
CA SER A 3 -4.71 -30.74 11.23
C SER A 3 -4.50 -29.34 11.86
N LEU A 4 -5.19 -29.03 12.96
CA LEU A 4 -5.05 -27.75 13.68
C LEU A 4 -3.78 -27.68 14.54
N VAL A 5 -3.37 -28.81 15.14
CA VAL A 5 -2.18 -28.88 16.00
C VAL A 5 -0.89 -28.68 15.19
N GLY A 6 -0.82 -29.20 13.96
CA GLY A 6 0.34 -29.01 13.08
C GLY A 6 0.53 -27.57 12.59
N SER A 7 -0.55 -26.81 12.38
CA SER A 7 -0.47 -25.42 11.93
C SER A 7 -0.02 -24.48 13.04
N GLU A 8 -0.48 -24.67 14.27
CA GLU A 8 -0.09 -23.86 15.43
C GLU A 8 1.36 -24.12 15.84
N MET A 9 1.82 -25.37 15.78
CA MET A 9 3.22 -25.73 16.07
C MET A 9 4.18 -25.13 15.04
N CYS A 10 3.86 -25.19 13.74
CA CYS A 10 4.64 -24.54 12.68
C CYS A 10 4.67 -22.99 12.80
N ILE A 11 3.60 -22.38 13.30
CA ILE A 11 3.55 -20.94 13.53
C ILE A 11 4.42 -20.57 14.75
N ARG A 12 4.34 -21.35 15.82
CA ARG A 12 5.13 -21.13 17.05
C ARG A 12 6.63 -21.28 16.80
N ASP A 13 7.06 -22.26 16.04
CA ASP A 13 8.46 -22.48 15.68
C ASP A 13 9.02 -21.35 14.81
N ARG A 14 8.23 -20.80 13.89
CA ARG A 14 8.62 -19.65 13.08
C ARG A 14 8.76 -18.37 13.90
N LEU A 15 7.93 -18.16 14.93
CA LEU A 15 7.97 -16.98 15.79
C LEU A 15 9.15 -17.07 16.77
N ASN A 16 9.43 -18.25 17.33
CA ASN A 16 10.60 -18.48 18.19
C ASN A 16 11.93 -18.28 17.44
N THR A 17 11.93 -18.41 16.12
CA THR A 17 13.11 -18.11 15.29
C THR A 17 13.25 -16.63 14.95
N MET A 18 12.17 -15.84 14.98
CA MET A 18 12.18 -14.43 14.59
C MET A 18 12.92 -13.57 15.64
N ASP A 19 12.67 -13.81 16.91
CA ASP A 19 13.27 -13.09 18.04
C ASP A 19 14.81 -13.26 18.13
N LYS A 20 15.31 -14.36 17.60
CA LYS A 20 16.75 -14.70 17.59
C LYS A 20 17.45 -14.32 16.26
N GLN A 21 16.73 -13.77 15.29
CA GLN A 21 17.28 -13.44 13.99
C GLN A 21 17.58 -11.95 13.88
N VAL A 22 18.69 -11.67 13.22
CA VAL A 22 19.09 -10.32 12.84
C VAL A 22 18.95 -10.20 11.34
N PHE A 23 18.25 -9.16 10.88
CA PHE A 23 18.07 -8.87 9.46
C PHE A 23 18.92 -7.68 9.05
N ASP A 24 19.39 -7.68 7.81
CA ASP A 24 20.02 -6.50 7.24
C ASP A 24 19.01 -5.39 7.01
N ILE A 25 17.87 -5.75 6.40
CA ILE A 25 16.78 -4.83 6.11
C ILE A 25 15.47 -5.41 6.62
N ILE A 26 14.67 -4.56 7.27
CA ILE A 26 13.30 -4.90 7.67
C ILE A 26 12.34 -3.98 6.95
N ILE A 27 11.40 -4.55 6.20
CA ILE A 27 10.33 -3.83 5.51
C ILE A 27 9.05 -4.02 6.31
N VAL A 28 8.45 -2.91 6.75
CA VAL A 28 7.23 -2.89 7.56
C VAL A 28 6.02 -2.60 6.69
N GLY A 29 5.12 -3.57 6.58
CA GLY A 29 3.92 -3.52 5.74
C GLY A 29 4.14 -4.18 4.38
N ALA A 30 3.39 -5.25 4.11
CA ALA A 30 3.37 -5.93 2.81
C ALA A 30 2.27 -5.39 1.89
N GLY A 31 2.09 -4.06 1.90
CA GLY A 31 1.26 -3.33 0.95
C GLY A 31 1.96 -3.16 -0.40
N THR A 32 1.49 -2.23 -1.21
CA THR A 32 2.00 -2.00 -2.58
C THR A 32 3.51 -1.73 -2.59
N ALA A 33 3.96 -0.77 -1.79
CA ALA A 33 5.37 -0.40 -1.72
C ALA A 33 6.23 -1.53 -1.12
N GLY A 34 5.78 -2.14 -0.02
CA GLY A 34 6.56 -3.18 0.65
C GLY A 34 6.73 -4.45 -0.18
N CYS A 35 5.72 -4.86 -0.93
CA CYS A 35 5.83 -5.99 -1.86
C CYS A 35 6.86 -5.73 -2.97
N LEU A 36 6.83 -4.52 -3.56
CA LEU A 36 7.78 -4.13 -4.59
C LEU A 36 9.21 -4.04 -4.02
N LEU A 37 9.39 -3.39 -2.87
CA LEU A 37 10.69 -3.27 -2.21
C LEU A 37 11.27 -4.64 -1.87
N ALA A 38 10.45 -5.55 -1.32
CA ALA A 38 10.87 -6.91 -1.02
C ALA A 38 11.35 -7.65 -2.29
N ASN A 39 10.67 -7.43 -3.43
CA ASN A 39 11.07 -7.98 -4.71
C ASN A 39 12.43 -7.44 -5.15
N ARG A 40 12.60 -6.11 -5.15
CA ARG A 40 13.81 -5.47 -5.66
C ARG A 40 15.03 -5.72 -4.77
N LEU A 41 14.89 -5.52 -3.46
CA LEU A 41 16.00 -5.62 -2.51
C LEU A 41 16.49 -7.07 -2.34
N SER A 42 15.58 -8.06 -2.33
CA SER A 42 15.95 -9.46 -2.20
C SER A 42 16.61 -10.07 -3.45
N ALA A 43 16.71 -9.33 -4.55
CA ALA A 43 17.54 -9.70 -5.69
C ALA A 43 19.03 -9.77 -5.31
N ASN A 44 19.47 -8.94 -4.37
CA ASN A 44 20.78 -9.05 -3.76
C ASN A 44 20.80 -10.19 -2.72
N LYS A 45 21.40 -11.31 -3.09
CA LYS A 45 21.47 -12.52 -2.26
C LYS A 45 22.27 -12.35 -0.96
N ASN A 46 23.10 -11.30 -0.86
CA ASN A 46 23.91 -10.99 0.31
C ASN A 46 23.12 -10.25 1.40
N LEU A 47 21.89 -9.82 1.12
CA LEU A 47 21.02 -9.17 2.09
C LEU A 47 20.05 -10.17 2.69
N ASN A 48 19.95 -10.23 4.01
CA ASN A 48 18.92 -10.97 4.73
C ASN A 48 17.76 -10.03 5.05
N ILE A 49 16.58 -10.27 4.45
CA ILE A 49 15.47 -9.33 4.45
C ILE A 49 14.25 -9.93 5.15
N ALA A 50 13.64 -9.14 6.05
CA ALA A 50 12.33 -9.43 6.61
C ALA A 50 11.27 -8.52 5.99
N LEU A 51 10.13 -9.11 5.58
CA LEU A 51 8.90 -8.40 5.25
C LEU A 51 7.87 -8.73 6.32
N ILE A 52 7.40 -7.72 7.06
CA ILE A 52 6.49 -7.91 8.20
C ILE A 52 5.13 -7.30 7.86
N GLU A 53 4.06 -8.10 7.99
CA GLU A 53 2.68 -7.71 7.69
C GLU A 53 1.77 -7.97 8.89
N ALA A 54 0.99 -6.97 9.24
CA ALA A 54 0.02 -7.05 10.34
C ALA A 54 -1.15 -7.99 10.03
N GLY A 55 -1.54 -8.05 8.77
CA GLY A 55 -2.62 -8.90 8.29
C GLY A 55 -2.21 -10.32 7.93
N GLY A 56 -3.20 -11.12 7.59
CA GLY A 56 -3.04 -12.50 7.13
C GLY A 56 -2.72 -12.62 5.64
N SER A 57 -2.81 -13.85 5.14
CA SER A 57 -2.63 -14.17 3.72
C SER A 57 -3.77 -13.61 2.87
N ASP A 58 -3.46 -13.30 1.60
CA ASP A 58 -4.42 -12.89 0.57
C ASP A 58 -5.20 -14.06 -0.06
N ASN A 59 -5.31 -15.21 0.63
CA ASN A 59 -6.01 -16.38 0.13
C ASN A 59 -7.56 -16.32 0.24
N TYR A 60 -8.11 -15.18 0.63
CA TYR A 60 -9.55 -14.96 0.64
C TYR A 60 -10.05 -14.75 -0.79
N HIS A 61 -10.95 -15.62 -1.27
CA HIS A 61 -11.37 -15.65 -2.67
C HIS A 61 -11.92 -14.31 -3.19
N TRP A 62 -12.63 -13.54 -2.37
CA TRP A 62 -13.15 -12.23 -2.73
C TRP A 62 -12.07 -11.19 -3.06
N ILE A 63 -10.86 -11.35 -2.55
CA ILE A 63 -9.74 -10.49 -2.95
C ILE A 63 -9.48 -10.61 -4.47
N HIS A 64 -9.63 -11.80 -5.04
CA HIS A 64 -9.23 -12.08 -6.41
C HIS A 64 -10.31 -11.79 -7.44
N ILE A 65 -11.57 -11.76 -7.02
CA ILE A 65 -12.72 -11.46 -7.87
C ILE A 65 -12.93 -9.94 -7.89
N PRO A 66 -13.03 -9.28 -9.06
CA PRO A 66 -13.10 -7.82 -9.14
C PRO A 66 -14.17 -7.18 -8.25
N VAL A 67 -15.41 -7.64 -8.31
CA VAL A 67 -16.50 -7.14 -7.46
C VAL A 67 -16.31 -7.47 -5.97
N GLY A 68 -15.42 -8.37 -5.66
CA GLY A 68 -15.14 -8.85 -4.30
C GLY A 68 -14.61 -7.79 -3.35
N TYR A 69 -14.13 -6.63 -3.85
CA TYR A 69 -13.72 -5.53 -2.99
C TYR A 69 -14.84 -5.06 -2.04
N LEU A 70 -16.10 -5.19 -2.47
CA LEU A 70 -17.27 -4.89 -1.63
C LEU A 70 -17.37 -5.80 -0.39
N TYR A 71 -16.86 -7.03 -0.47
CA TYR A 71 -16.81 -7.99 0.64
C TYR A 71 -15.51 -7.95 1.44
N CYS A 72 -14.52 -7.22 0.94
CA CYS A 72 -13.22 -7.05 1.59
C CYS A 72 -13.19 -5.80 2.48
N MET A 73 -13.81 -4.70 2.02
CA MET A 73 -13.97 -3.48 2.82
C MET A 73 -14.98 -3.71 3.94
N GLY A 74 -14.67 -3.25 5.15
CA GLY A 74 -15.47 -3.48 6.35
C GLY A 74 -15.34 -4.91 6.92
N ASN A 75 -14.50 -5.77 6.37
CA ASN A 75 -14.27 -7.13 6.83
C ASN A 75 -13.04 -7.23 7.73
N LYS A 76 -13.21 -7.69 8.96
CA LYS A 76 -12.14 -7.86 9.96
C LYS A 76 -10.93 -8.69 9.46
N ARG A 77 -11.16 -9.57 8.46
CA ARG A 77 -10.12 -10.40 7.87
C ARG A 77 -9.15 -9.63 6.98
N THR A 78 -9.62 -8.53 6.36
CA THR A 78 -8.91 -7.85 5.28
C THR A 78 -8.77 -6.34 5.47
N ASP A 79 -9.46 -5.76 6.45
CA ASP A 79 -9.57 -4.33 6.67
C ASP A 79 -9.20 -3.95 8.12
N TRP A 80 -8.50 -2.84 8.30
CA TRP A 80 -8.20 -2.24 9.60
C TRP A 80 -9.43 -1.68 10.30
N LEU A 81 -10.52 -1.46 9.57
CA LEU A 81 -11.78 -0.88 10.06
C LEU A 81 -11.62 0.52 10.66
N TYR A 82 -10.74 1.32 10.11
CA TYR A 82 -10.57 2.70 10.57
C TYR A 82 -11.84 3.53 10.33
N LYS A 83 -12.05 4.49 11.22
CA LYS A 83 -13.09 5.51 11.10
C LYS A 83 -12.47 6.88 11.36
N THR A 84 -12.92 7.88 10.64
CA THR A 84 -12.55 9.26 10.94
C THR A 84 -13.16 9.70 12.27
N SER A 85 -12.56 10.68 12.91
CA SER A 85 -13.26 11.47 13.93
C SER A 85 -14.44 12.21 13.29
N SER A 86 -15.37 12.72 14.10
CA SER A 86 -16.46 13.57 13.64
C SER A 86 -15.93 14.74 12.80
N GLN A 87 -16.51 14.94 11.62
CA GLN A 87 -16.11 15.98 10.67
C GLN A 87 -17.16 17.08 10.62
N PRO A 88 -16.87 18.31 11.10
CA PRO A 88 -17.85 19.41 11.09
C PRO A 88 -18.37 19.73 9.68
N GLY A 89 -17.50 19.70 8.66
CA GLY A 89 -17.87 19.91 7.25
C GLY A 89 -18.76 18.81 6.65
N LEU A 90 -18.99 17.71 7.36
CA LEU A 90 -19.84 16.59 6.97
C LEU A 90 -21.03 16.40 7.94
N ASN A 91 -21.54 17.48 8.52
CA ASN A 91 -22.62 17.45 9.50
C ASN A 91 -22.33 16.54 10.72
N GLY A 92 -21.09 16.53 11.20
CA GLY A 92 -20.67 15.73 12.35
C GLY A 92 -20.49 14.23 12.07
N ARG A 93 -20.60 13.79 10.82
CA ARG A 93 -20.50 12.36 10.48
C ARG A 93 -19.07 11.81 10.64
N HIS A 94 -19.02 10.53 10.99
CA HIS A 94 -17.82 9.71 10.92
C HIS A 94 -17.84 8.91 9.61
N LEU A 95 -16.73 8.90 8.90
CA LEU A 95 -16.60 8.10 7.68
C LEU A 95 -15.83 6.82 7.98
N ASN A 96 -16.25 5.72 7.38
CA ASN A 96 -15.42 4.52 7.30
C ASN A 96 -14.22 4.84 6.40
N TYR A 97 -13.02 4.42 6.84
CA TYR A 97 -11.78 4.65 6.11
C TYR A 97 -11.07 3.31 5.86
N PRO A 98 -11.53 2.51 4.88
CA PRO A 98 -11.00 1.18 4.64
C PRO A 98 -9.51 1.22 4.26
N ARG A 99 -8.71 0.41 4.96
CA ARG A 99 -7.30 0.20 4.66
C ARG A 99 -6.97 -1.28 4.81
N GLY A 100 -6.27 -1.84 3.82
CA GLY A 100 -5.99 -3.27 3.81
C GLY A 100 -5.13 -3.71 4.99
N LYS A 101 -5.65 -4.68 5.79
CA LYS A 101 -4.92 -5.44 6.81
C LYS A 101 -4.74 -6.88 6.32
N VAL A 102 -3.95 -7.03 5.28
CA VAL A 102 -3.77 -8.29 4.56
C VAL A 102 -2.54 -8.16 3.65
N MET A 103 -1.91 -9.28 3.31
CA MET A 103 -0.87 -9.30 2.29
C MET A 103 -1.35 -8.62 1.01
N GLY A 104 -0.53 -7.71 0.45
CA GLY A 104 -0.89 -6.82 -0.65
C GLY A 104 -1.52 -5.50 -0.22
N GLY A 105 -1.87 -5.34 1.06
CA GLY A 105 -2.44 -4.10 1.61
C GLY A 105 -3.67 -3.63 0.83
N CYS A 106 -3.74 -2.33 0.54
CA CYS A 106 -4.86 -1.76 -0.21
C CYS A 106 -4.99 -2.30 -1.64
N SER A 107 -3.92 -2.79 -2.28
CA SER A 107 -4.03 -3.43 -3.61
C SER A 107 -4.89 -4.69 -3.60
N SER A 108 -5.11 -5.29 -2.42
CA SER A 108 -5.97 -6.46 -2.24
C SER A 108 -7.44 -6.11 -2.02
N ILE A 109 -7.76 -4.85 -1.66
CA ILE A 109 -9.15 -4.45 -1.32
C ILE A 109 -9.68 -3.22 -2.05
N ASN A 110 -8.86 -2.53 -2.87
CA ASN A 110 -9.27 -1.34 -3.62
C ASN A 110 -10.11 -1.69 -4.87
N GLY A 111 -10.65 -0.67 -5.55
CA GLY A 111 -11.39 -0.81 -6.80
C GLY A 111 -10.52 -1.10 -8.05
N MET A 112 -9.22 -1.35 -7.90
CA MET A 112 -8.27 -1.68 -8.98
C MET A 112 -8.04 -0.58 -10.01
N ILE A 113 -8.54 0.61 -9.82
CA ILE A 113 -8.32 1.72 -10.75
C ILE A 113 -6.82 1.99 -10.86
N TYR A 114 -6.31 2.00 -12.09
CA TYR A 114 -4.95 2.41 -12.38
C TYR A 114 -4.94 3.85 -12.90
N MET A 115 -4.45 4.74 -12.06
CA MET A 115 -4.36 6.15 -12.38
C MET A 115 -3.10 6.73 -11.75
N ARG A 116 -2.29 7.42 -12.55
CA ARG A 116 -1.11 8.17 -12.10
C ARG A 116 -1.50 9.60 -11.76
N GLY A 117 -0.68 10.28 -10.97
CA GLY A 117 -0.76 11.73 -10.82
C GLY A 117 -0.46 12.45 -12.15
N GLN A 118 -0.83 13.71 -12.23
CA GLN A 118 -0.46 14.57 -13.35
C GLN A 118 1.04 14.91 -13.28
N SER A 119 1.63 15.27 -14.41
CA SER A 119 3.03 15.74 -14.45
C SER A 119 3.28 16.87 -13.45
N LYS A 120 2.34 17.81 -13.32
CA LYS A 120 2.42 18.93 -12.39
C LYS A 120 2.45 18.55 -10.91
N ASP A 121 1.88 17.39 -10.53
CA ASP A 121 1.90 16.91 -9.15
C ASP A 121 3.34 16.56 -8.73
N TYR A 122 4.07 15.85 -9.60
CA TYR A 122 5.45 15.46 -9.38
C TYR A 122 6.41 16.64 -9.50
N ASP A 123 6.21 17.51 -10.48
CA ASP A 123 7.00 18.74 -10.63
C ASP A 123 6.85 19.66 -9.43
N HIS A 124 5.65 19.72 -8.84
CA HIS A 124 5.44 20.44 -7.59
C HIS A 124 6.21 19.80 -6.42
N TRP A 125 6.24 18.48 -6.31
CA TRP A 125 7.09 17.82 -5.31
C TRP A 125 8.56 18.20 -5.46
N ARG A 126 9.07 18.24 -6.69
CA ARG A 126 10.44 18.71 -6.96
C ARG A 126 10.63 20.14 -6.53
N GLN A 127 9.68 21.03 -6.83
CA GLN A 127 9.73 22.44 -6.44
C GLN A 127 9.77 22.63 -4.92
N LEU A 128 9.11 21.74 -4.16
CA LEU A 128 9.17 21.73 -2.70
C LEU A 128 10.51 21.20 -2.13
N GLY A 129 11.50 20.91 -2.99
CA GLY A 129 12.82 20.48 -2.59
C GLY A 129 13.09 18.97 -2.71
N ASN A 130 12.13 18.20 -3.23
CA ASN A 130 12.29 16.76 -3.42
C ASN A 130 12.96 16.49 -4.78
N ILE A 131 14.26 16.68 -4.86
CA ILE A 131 15.05 16.44 -6.08
C ILE A 131 14.97 14.96 -6.45
N GLY A 132 14.77 14.64 -7.75
CA GLY A 132 14.57 13.28 -8.25
C GLY A 132 13.10 12.83 -8.24
N TRP A 133 12.15 13.74 -8.00
CA TRP A 133 10.70 13.47 -7.99
C TRP A 133 9.91 14.28 -9.03
N SER A 134 10.57 14.88 -10.04
CA SER A 134 9.85 15.49 -11.16
C SER A 134 9.17 14.41 -12.02
N TRP A 135 8.26 14.83 -12.88
CA TRP A 135 7.62 13.90 -13.84
C TRP A 135 8.65 13.12 -14.65
N ASP A 136 9.66 13.78 -15.18
CA ASP A 136 10.71 13.14 -15.97
C ASP A 136 11.55 12.15 -15.14
N ASP A 137 11.71 12.40 -13.83
CA ASP A 137 12.41 11.48 -12.94
C ASP A 137 11.60 10.21 -12.64
N VAL A 138 10.25 10.33 -12.47
CA VAL A 138 9.40 9.21 -12.03
C VAL A 138 8.80 8.41 -13.18
N LEU A 139 8.57 9.03 -14.35
CA LEU A 139 7.98 8.36 -15.52
C LEU A 139 8.69 7.07 -15.92
N PRO A 140 10.05 7.00 -15.98
CA PRO A 140 10.77 5.77 -16.32
C PRO A 140 10.44 4.59 -15.37
N TYR A 141 10.13 4.86 -14.10
CA TYR A 141 9.75 3.81 -13.14
C TYR A 141 8.33 3.32 -13.36
N PHE A 142 7.40 4.19 -13.75
CA PHE A 142 6.07 3.78 -14.16
C PHE A 142 6.14 2.88 -15.40
N VAL A 143 6.81 3.33 -16.44
CA VAL A 143 7.01 2.57 -17.69
C VAL A 143 7.67 1.22 -17.43
N LYS A 144 8.75 1.19 -16.61
CA LYS A 144 9.49 -0.03 -16.28
C LYS A 144 8.63 -1.09 -15.58
N THR A 145 7.71 -0.69 -14.71
CA THR A 145 6.93 -1.64 -13.92
C THR A 145 5.64 -2.08 -14.60
N GLU A 146 5.20 -1.34 -15.62
CA GLU A 146 3.93 -1.55 -16.30
C GLU A 146 3.98 -2.70 -17.32
N ASP A 147 2.89 -3.46 -17.39
CA ASP A 147 2.57 -4.36 -18.48
C ASP A 147 1.23 -3.91 -19.07
N ASN A 148 1.26 -2.91 -19.97
CA ASN A 148 0.07 -2.32 -20.57
C ASN A 148 -0.50 -3.21 -21.65
N PHE A 149 -1.82 -3.40 -21.67
CA PHE A 149 -2.53 -4.22 -22.65
C PHE A 149 -2.43 -3.68 -24.08
N SER A 150 -2.32 -2.36 -24.25
CA SER A 150 -2.27 -1.67 -25.55
C SER A 150 -0.88 -1.58 -26.17
N GLY A 151 0.16 -2.07 -25.47
CA GLY A 151 1.54 -1.99 -25.94
C GLY A 151 2.38 -0.90 -25.27
N THR A 152 3.38 -0.43 -25.97
CA THR A 152 4.35 0.57 -25.48
C THR A 152 4.24 1.88 -26.25
N ASP A 153 4.41 2.98 -25.53
CA ASP A 153 4.62 4.31 -26.08
C ASP A 153 5.56 5.12 -25.13
N GLU A 154 5.59 6.44 -25.25
CA GLU A 154 6.40 7.29 -24.39
C GLU A 154 5.95 7.30 -22.91
N TYR A 155 4.68 6.95 -22.65
CA TYR A 155 4.08 6.93 -21.30
C TYR A 155 3.87 5.52 -20.76
N HIS A 156 3.84 4.51 -21.61
CA HIS A 156 3.43 3.14 -21.28
C HIS A 156 4.51 2.10 -21.55
N GLY A 157 4.61 1.14 -20.62
CA GLY A 157 5.50 0.00 -20.72
C GLY A 157 4.76 -1.32 -20.94
N GLN A 158 5.48 -2.32 -21.43
CA GLN A 158 5.01 -3.69 -21.58
C GLN A 158 6.02 -4.68 -21.01
N GLY A 159 5.53 -5.81 -20.48
CA GLY A 159 6.38 -6.85 -19.91
C GLY A 159 6.84 -6.59 -18.46
N GLY A 160 6.41 -5.49 -17.83
CA GLY A 160 6.58 -5.28 -16.41
C GLY A 160 5.71 -6.20 -15.55
N GLU A 161 5.86 -6.14 -14.25
CA GLU A 161 5.11 -7.01 -13.34
C GLU A 161 3.68 -6.53 -13.06
N TRP A 162 3.40 -5.23 -13.33
CA TRP A 162 2.15 -4.57 -12.97
C TRP A 162 1.23 -4.46 -14.19
N ARG A 163 0.40 -5.50 -14.39
CA ARG A 163 -0.55 -5.53 -15.51
C ARG A 163 -1.59 -4.43 -15.40
N VAL A 164 -1.79 -3.70 -16.49
CA VAL A 164 -2.83 -2.72 -16.72
C VAL A 164 -3.69 -3.20 -17.87
N ASP A 165 -5.00 -3.30 -17.66
CA ASP A 165 -5.95 -3.83 -18.63
C ASP A 165 -7.18 -2.92 -18.72
N GLU A 166 -7.99 -3.12 -19.75
CA GLU A 166 -9.30 -2.48 -19.83
C GLU A 166 -10.28 -3.13 -18.87
N GLN A 167 -11.20 -2.32 -18.34
CA GLN A 167 -12.31 -2.88 -17.61
C GLN A 167 -13.25 -3.66 -18.55
N ARG A 168 -13.86 -4.72 -18.03
CA ARG A 168 -14.74 -5.59 -18.82
C ARG A 168 -16.21 -5.26 -18.67
N LEU A 169 -16.56 -4.42 -17.71
CA LEU A 169 -17.92 -4.01 -17.46
C LEU A 169 -18.21 -2.73 -18.24
N HIS A 170 -19.24 -2.78 -19.10
CA HIS A 170 -19.78 -1.64 -19.81
C HIS A 170 -21.26 -1.49 -19.47
N TRP A 171 -21.68 -0.28 -19.21
CA TRP A 171 -23.06 0.08 -18.99
C TRP A 171 -23.45 1.25 -19.87
N ASP A 172 -24.60 1.18 -20.53
CA ASP A 172 -25.09 2.23 -21.44
C ASP A 172 -25.13 3.60 -20.75
N VAL A 173 -25.52 3.65 -19.47
CA VAL A 173 -25.53 4.90 -18.68
C VAL A 173 -24.14 5.54 -18.56
N LEU A 174 -23.07 4.77 -18.59
CA LEU A 174 -21.70 5.33 -18.55
C LEU A 174 -21.31 5.92 -19.92
N ASP A 175 -21.77 5.31 -21.01
CA ASP A 175 -21.57 5.83 -22.35
C ASP A 175 -22.39 7.12 -22.55
N ASP A 176 -23.64 7.15 -22.09
CA ASP A 176 -24.48 8.35 -22.07
C ASP A 176 -23.85 9.47 -21.25
N PHE A 177 -23.29 9.14 -20.08
CA PHE A 177 -22.54 10.10 -19.26
C PHE A 177 -21.32 10.65 -19.98
N GLN A 178 -20.54 9.80 -20.66
CA GLN A 178 -19.41 10.28 -21.47
C GLN A 178 -19.87 11.24 -22.57
N ASN A 179 -20.94 10.88 -23.29
CA ASN A 179 -21.48 11.72 -24.38
C ASN A 179 -21.95 13.07 -23.83
N ALA A 180 -22.73 13.08 -22.76
CA ALA A 180 -23.18 14.31 -22.10
C ALA A 180 -22.01 15.17 -21.62
N THR A 181 -20.95 14.54 -21.12
CA THR A 181 -19.73 15.24 -20.68
C THR A 181 -19.01 15.91 -21.86
N VAL A 182 -18.97 15.25 -23.03
CA VAL A 182 -18.41 15.82 -24.26
C VAL A 182 -19.27 16.98 -24.77
N GLU A 183 -20.59 16.86 -24.73
CA GLU A 183 -21.51 17.95 -25.09
C GLU A 183 -21.34 19.16 -24.15
N ALA A 184 -20.97 18.95 -22.89
CA ALA A 184 -20.63 20.00 -21.92
C ALA A 184 -19.23 20.60 -22.13
N GLY A 185 -18.48 20.20 -23.17
CA GLY A 185 -17.18 20.76 -23.55
C GLY A 185 -15.98 20.11 -22.89
N ILE A 186 -16.13 18.95 -22.19
CA ILE A 186 -15.00 18.21 -21.63
C ILE A 186 -14.53 17.17 -22.65
N PRO A 187 -13.23 17.10 -23.03
CA PRO A 187 -12.78 16.24 -24.10
C PRO A 187 -12.87 14.75 -23.73
N LYS A 188 -13.26 13.91 -24.69
CA LYS A 188 -13.10 12.46 -24.57
C LYS A 188 -11.63 12.11 -24.80
N ILE A 189 -11.04 11.40 -23.86
CA ILE A 189 -9.64 10.96 -23.94
C ILE A 189 -9.55 9.43 -23.95
N LYS A 190 -8.44 8.90 -24.43
CA LYS A 190 -8.22 7.44 -24.46
C LYS A 190 -7.62 6.92 -23.17
N ASP A 191 -6.77 7.73 -22.53
CA ASP A 191 -6.06 7.35 -21.31
C ASP A 191 -5.79 8.58 -20.43
N PHE A 192 -5.85 8.38 -19.11
CA PHE A 192 -5.53 9.40 -18.12
C PHE A 192 -4.04 9.45 -17.75
N ASN A 193 -3.24 8.45 -18.17
CA ASN A 193 -1.89 8.20 -17.65
C ASN A 193 -0.76 8.75 -18.53
N ASN A 194 -1.05 9.78 -19.32
CA ASN A 194 -0.11 10.45 -20.21
C ASN A 194 0.43 11.80 -19.67
N GLY A 195 0.35 12.02 -18.35
CA GLY A 195 0.78 13.27 -17.71
C GLY A 195 -0.29 14.37 -17.68
N ASN A 196 -1.40 14.22 -18.43
CA ASN A 196 -2.55 15.11 -18.40
C ASN A 196 -3.84 14.29 -18.35
N ASN A 197 -4.54 14.37 -17.23
CA ASN A 197 -5.77 13.61 -17.00
C ASN A 197 -7.06 14.44 -17.15
N PHE A 198 -7.01 15.59 -17.82
CA PHE A 198 -8.20 16.39 -18.09
C PHE A 198 -9.02 15.76 -19.23
N GLY A 199 -10.20 15.24 -18.89
CA GLY A 199 -11.10 14.63 -19.85
C GLY A 199 -12.03 13.59 -19.24
N VAL A 200 -12.77 12.89 -20.10
CA VAL A 200 -13.64 11.77 -19.74
C VAL A 200 -13.22 10.49 -20.46
N SER A 201 -13.13 9.39 -19.71
CA SER A 201 -12.79 8.05 -20.21
C SER A 201 -13.21 6.98 -19.22
N TYR A 202 -13.18 5.71 -19.64
CA TYR A 202 -13.18 4.58 -18.73
C TYR A 202 -11.81 4.41 -18.07
N PHE A 203 -11.80 4.10 -16.77
CA PHE A 203 -10.56 3.80 -16.07
C PHE A 203 -9.92 2.52 -16.57
N LYS A 204 -8.60 2.51 -16.70
CA LYS A 204 -7.83 1.28 -16.77
C LYS A 204 -7.74 0.64 -15.39
N VAL A 205 -7.54 -0.67 -15.37
CA VAL A 205 -7.61 -1.44 -14.12
C VAL A 205 -6.46 -2.43 -13.97
N ASN A 206 -6.06 -2.68 -12.72
CA ASN A 206 -5.06 -3.70 -12.41
C ASN A 206 -5.71 -5.09 -12.34
N GLN A 207 -5.96 -5.64 -13.51
CA GLN A 207 -6.51 -6.97 -13.72
C GLN A 207 -5.64 -7.76 -14.70
N LYS A 208 -5.67 -9.09 -14.57
CA LYS A 208 -5.11 -10.03 -15.53
C LYS A 208 -6.12 -11.14 -15.76
N ASN A 209 -6.54 -11.33 -17.02
CA ASN A 209 -7.55 -12.33 -17.39
C ASN A 209 -8.87 -12.22 -16.59
N GLY A 210 -9.30 -10.99 -16.27
CA GLY A 210 -10.53 -10.73 -15.52
C GLY A 210 -10.44 -10.92 -14.00
N PHE A 211 -9.26 -11.24 -13.45
CA PHE A 211 -9.02 -11.33 -12.03
C PHE A 211 -8.15 -10.18 -11.54
N ARG A 212 -8.37 -9.75 -10.29
CA ARG A 212 -7.49 -8.78 -9.62
C ARG A 212 -6.04 -9.23 -9.70
N LEU A 213 -5.18 -8.34 -10.11
CA LEU A 213 -3.75 -8.42 -9.89
C LEU A 213 -3.40 -7.55 -8.68
N ASN A 214 -3.19 -8.17 -7.52
CA ASN A 214 -2.64 -7.47 -6.36
C ASN A 214 -1.11 -7.54 -6.35
N THR A 215 -0.47 -6.76 -5.48
CA THR A 215 1.00 -6.69 -5.43
C THR A 215 1.66 -7.97 -4.93
N VAL A 216 0.93 -8.86 -4.24
CA VAL A 216 1.44 -10.19 -3.90
C VAL A 216 1.65 -11.02 -5.16
N LYS A 217 0.65 -11.04 -6.06
CA LYS A 217 0.74 -11.76 -7.34
C LYS A 217 1.81 -11.18 -8.25
N ALA A 218 1.90 -9.85 -8.29
CA ALA A 218 2.84 -9.15 -9.16
C ALA A 218 4.29 -9.30 -8.68
N PHE A 219 4.57 -9.06 -7.41
CA PHE A 219 5.94 -8.89 -6.92
C PHE A 219 6.43 -10.00 -5.99
N LEU A 220 5.59 -10.61 -5.16
CA LEU A 220 6.04 -11.62 -4.20
C LEU A 220 5.97 -13.04 -4.74
N LYS A 221 4.90 -13.40 -5.46
CA LYS A 221 4.73 -14.75 -6.00
C LYS A 221 5.91 -15.18 -6.91
N PRO A 222 6.44 -14.32 -7.80
CA PRO A 222 7.59 -14.69 -8.63
C PRO A 222 8.87 -14.97 -7.86
N ILE A 223 8.99 -14.48 -6.62
CA ILE A 223 10.22 -14.55 -5.81
C ILE A 223 10.07 -15.41 -4.56
N GLN A 224 8.99 -16.17 -4.44
CA GLN A 224 8.67 -16.96 -3.24
C GLN A 224 9.75 -18.02 -2.86
N GLN A 225 10.63 -18.37 -3.81
CA GLN A 225 11.73 -19.32 -3.60
C GLN A 225 13.02 -18.65 -3.08
N ARG A 226 13.07 -17.32 -2.96
CA ARG A 226 14.27 -16.64 -2.47
C ARG A 226 14.48 -16.92 -0.99
N LYS A 227 15.61 -17.57 -0.66
CA LYS A 227 15.92 -18.00 0.72
C LYS A 227 16.29 -16.84 1.65
N ASN A 228 16.75 -15.73 1.07
CA ASN A 228 17.18 -14.50 1.78
C ASN A 228 16.03 -13.52 2.06
N LEU A 229 14.78 -13.85 1.67
CA LEU A 229 13.58 -13.10 2.00
C LEU A 229 12.69 -13.92 2.93
N LYS A 230 12.41 -13.40 4.11
CA LYS A 230 11.46 -13.99 5.07
C LYS A 230 10.24 -13.12 5.20
N ILE A 231 9.05 -13.72 5.09
CA ILE A 231 7.77 -13.02 5.16
C ILE A 231 7.03 -13.48 6.41
N PHE A 232 6.74 -12.51 7.29
CA PHE A 232 6.02 -12.72 8.53
C PHE A 232 4.64 -12.07 8.43
N LYS A 233 3.60 -12.85 8.66
CA LYS A 233 2.19 -12.43 8.62
C LYS A 233 1.60 -12.46 10.02
N ASN A 234 0.50 -11.70 10.23
CA ASN A 234 -0.14 -11.54 11.53
C ASN A 234 0.82 -10.99 12.60
N CYS A 235 1.75 -10.13 12.16
CA CYS A 235 2.76 -9.49 12.99
C CYS A 235 2.58 -7.98 12.89
N GLU A 236 1.93 -7.37 13.87
CA GLU A 236 1.73 -5.92 13.94
C GLU A 236 2.96 -5.26 14.53
N VAL A 237 3.56 -4.33 13.79
CA VAL A 237 4.66 -3.50 14.30
C VAL A 237 4.06 -2.39 15.15
N GLU A 238 4.49 -2.32 16.42
CA GLU A 238 4.02 -1.33 17.38
C GLU A 238 4.91 -0.09 17.39
N SER A 239 6.24 -0.29 17.43
CA SER A 239 7.19 0.83 17.45
C SER A 239 8.59 0.42 16.98
N LEU A 240 9.41 1.42 16.70
CA LEU A 240 10.84 1.27 16.42
C LEU A 240 11.64 1.17 17.73
N ILE A 241 12.71 0.40 17.70
CA ILE A 241 13.73 0.42 18.76
C ILE A 241 14.81 1.39 18.34
N ILE A 242 14.90 2.52 19.06
CA ILE A 242 15.83 3.61 18.75
C ILE A 242 16.86 3.70 19.87
N LYS A 243 18.15 3.60 19.53
CA LYS A 243 19.29 3.79 20.42
C LYS A 243 20.21 4.86 19.83
N ASN A 244 20.50 5.89 20.61
CA ASN A 244 21.37 6.99 20.16
C ASN A 244 20.93 7.60 18.80
N LYS A 245 19.61 7.77 18.59
CA LYS A 245 18.98 8.25 17.36
C LYS A 245 19.15 7.34 16.14
N ILE A 246 19.58 6.10 16.34
CA ILE A 246 19.71 5.07 15.31
C ILE A 246 18.62 4.01 15.55
N VAL A 247 17.91 3.65 14.50
CA VAL A 247 16.94 2.55 14.53
C VAL A 247 17.72 1.23 14.49
N THR A 248 17.55 0.41 15.55
CA THR A 248 18.25 -0.88 15.70
C THR A 248 17.32 -2.08 15.60
N GLY A 249 16.03 -1.86 15.44
CA GLY A 249 15.03 -2.93 15.33
C GLY A 249 13.61 -2.44 15.55
N LEU A 250 12.72 -3.39 15.80
CA LEU A 250 11.28 -3.19 15.98
C LEU A 250 10.76 -3.90 17.21
N LYS A 251 9.69 -3.34 17.81
CA LYS A 251 8.75 -4.06 18.66
C LYS A 251 7.55 -4.49 17.85
N ILE A 252 7.20 -5.74 17.94
CA ILE A 252 6.06 -6.33 17.20
C ILE A 252 5.15 -7.08 18.16
N LYS A 253 3.88 -7.13 17.79
CA LYS A 253 2.86 -7.93 18.48
C LYS A 253 2.35 -9.02 17.53
N THR A 254 2.35 -10.24 18.02
CA THR A 254 1.88 -11.40 17.27
C THR A 254 1.30 -12.46 18.21
N ASN A 255 0.09 -12.94 17.91
CA ASN A 255 -0.61 -13.94 18.74
C ASN A 255 -0.65 -13.60 20.26
N GLY A 256 -0.80 -12.31 20.59
CA GLY A 256 -0.82 -11.83 21.97
C GLY A 256 0.55 -11.66 22.63
N ASN A 257 1.64 -12.07 21.99
CA ASN A 257 3.01 -11.93 22.49
C ASN A 257 3.69 -10.70 21.90
N GLU A 258 4.52 -10.04 22.69
CA GLU A 258 5.44 -9.00 22.24
C GLU A 258 6.81 -9.59 21.97
N LEU A 259 7.39 -9.26 20.81
CA LEU A 259 8.71 -9.69 20.40
C LEU A 259 9.54 -8.49 19.92
N GLN A 260 10.86 -8.64 19.95
CA GLN A 260 11.78 -7.66 19.38
C GLN A 260 12.54 -8.28 18.21
N VAL A 261 12.67 -7.53 17.13
CA VAL A 261 13.40 -7.96 15.93
C VAL A 261 14.52 -6.98 15.66
N SER A 262 15.73 -7.48 15.56
CA SER A 262 16.93 -6.67 15.37
C SER A 262 17.22 -6.41 13.89
N CYS A 263 17.71 -5.21 13.58
CA CYS A 263 18.09 -4.75 12.25
C CYS A 263 19.51 -4.19 12.25
N ASN A 264 20.32 -4.62 11.27
CA ASN A 264 21.72 -4.20 11.16
C ASN A 264 21.92 -2.95 10.32
N LYS A 265 21.07 -2.75 9.28
CA LYS A 265 21.29 -1.68 8.29
C LYS A 265 20.11 -0.71 8.27
N GLU A 266 18.92 -1.16 7.91
CA GLU A 266 17.81 -0.26 7.62
C GLU A 266 16.45 -0.84 7.94
N VAL A 267 15.56 -0.02 8.50
CA VAL A 267 14.13 -0.29 8.63
C VAL A 267 13.37 0.62 7.68
N ILE A 268 12.59 0.03 6.78
CA ILE A 268 11.79 0.75 5.79
C ILE A 268 10.32 0.68 6.20
N LEU A 269 9.72 1.84 6.48
CA LEU A 269 8.30 1.94 6.79
C LEU A 269 7.48 2.04 5.51
N SER A 270 6.68 1.03 5.23
CA SER A 270 5.72 0.96 4.13
C SER A 270 4.32 0.52 4.59
N ALA A 271 3.96 0.91 5.82
CA ALA A 271 2.71 0.55 6.49
C ALA A 271 1.49 1.41 6.07
N GLY A 272 1.65 2.20 5.01
CA GLY A 272 0.62 3.09 4.47
C GLY A 272 0.51 4.42 5.19
N SER A 273 -0.37 5.30 4.67
CA SER A 273 -0.50 6.69 5.10
C SER A 273 -0.97 6.88 6.54
N VAL A 274 -1.60 5.87 7.12
CA VAL A 274 -2.01 5.86 8.54
C VAL A 274 -1.01 5.09 9.40
N GLY A 275 -0.58 3.90 8.94
CA GLY A 275 0.26 3.02 9.73
C GLY A 275 1.68 3.54 9.93
N SER A 276 2.31 4.11 8.90
CA SER A 276 3.69 4.62 9.01
C SER A 276 3.81 5.81 9.96
N PRO A 277 2.97 6.86 9.89
CA PRO A 277 2.97 7.93 10.89
C PRO A 277 2.67 7.43 12.30
N LYS A 278 1.69 6.54 12.47
CA LYS A 278 1.37 5.92 13.77
C LYS A 278 2.60 5.24 14.40
N ILE A 279 3.35 4.47 13.62
CA ILE A 279 4.57 3.80 14.11
C ILE A 279 5.64 4.82 14.51
N LEU A 280 5.81 5.89 13.72
CA LEU A 280 6.74 6.97 14.06
C LEU A 280 6.36 7.65 15.39
N GLU A 281 5.10 8.04 15.54
CA GLU A 281 4.60 8.69 16.77
C GLU A 281 4.75 7.78 17.99
N LEU A 282 4.35 6.51 17.90
CA LEU A 282 4.52 5.53 18.96
C LEU A 282 6.00 5.27 19.32
N SER A 283 6.91 5.62 18.39
CA SER A 283 8.36 5.53 18.57
C SER A 283 8.99 6.82 19.12
N GLY A 284 8.18 7.85 19.42
CA GLY A 284 8.67 9.14 19.91
C GLY A 284 9.13 10.10 18.81
N ILE A 285 8.75 9.88 17.56
CA ILE A 285 9.04 10.75 16.40
C ILE A 285 7.73 11.42 15.97
N GLY A 286 7.58 12.70 16.22
CA GLY A 286 6.34 13.43 15.94
C GLY A 286 6.29 14.79 16.62
N ASN A 287 5.09 15.35 16.74
CA ASN A 287 4.86 16.60 17.46
C ASN A 287 5.07 16.40 18.98
N PRO A 288 6.08 17.02 19.61
CA PRO A 288 6.39 16.80 21.03
C PRO A 288 5.22 17.08 21.98
N LYS A 289 4.41 18.10 21.68
CA LYS A 289 3.24 18.45 22.50
C LYS A 289 2.20 17.34 22.48
N LEU A 290 1.94 16.76 21.31
CA LEU A 290 1.02 15.63 21.16
C LEU A 290 1.57 14.38 21.87
N LEU A 291 2.83 14.05 21.62
CA LEU A 291 3.47 12.86 22.21
C LEU A 291 3.44 12.89 23.73
N ILE A 292 3.81 14.04 24.34
CA ILE A 292 3.78 14.21 25.82
C ILE A 292 2.35 14.04 26.35
N LYS A 293 1.35 14.63 25.66
CA LYS A 293 -0.08 14.48 26.03
C LYS A 293 -0.53 13.02 26.05
N LEU A 294 0.04 12.20 25.15
CA LEU A 294 -0.24 10.77 25.03
C LEU A 294 0.66 9.88 25.93
N GLY A 295 1.52 10.48 26.78
CA GLY A 295 2.45 9.75 27.63
C GLY A 295 3.65 9.14 26.89
N ILE A 296 3.91 9.56 25.65
CA ILE A 296 5.03 9.09 24.83
C ILE A 296 6.19 10.07 24.98
N LYS A 297 7.37 9.55 25.30
CA LYS A 297 8.60 10.36 25.41
C LYS A 297 9.06 10.79 24.03
N PRO A 298 9.12 12.10 23.70
CA PRO A 298 9.66 12.58 22.42
C PRO A 298 11.15 12.25 22.31
N ILE A 299 11.54 11.74 21.15
CA ILE A 299 12.93 11.47 20.77
C ILE A 299 13.38 12.44 19.67
N ILE A 300 12.51 12.68 18.69
CA ILE A 300 12.75 13.57 17.56
C ILE A 300 11.53 14.47 17.36
N ASP A 301 11.75 15.79 17.34
CA ASP A 301 10.72 16.77 16.96
C ASP A 301 10.53 16.71 15.43
N SER A 302 9.37 16.23 15.03
CA SER A 302 8.94 16.16 13.62
C SER A 302 7.45 16.49 13.53
N LYS A 303 7.13 17.78 13.57
CA LYS A 303 5.76 18.28 13.74
C LYS A 303 4.80 17.87 12.63
N ASN A 304 5.31 17.54 11.45
CA ASN A 304 4.49 17.19 10.28
C ASN A 304 4.15 15.69 10.19
N VAL A 305 4.70 14.86 11.07
CA VAL A 305 4.33 13.44 11.13
C VAL A 305 2.87 13.33 11.60
N GLY A 306 2.05 12.63 10.81
CA GLY A 306 0.63 12.47 11.07
C GLY A 306 -0.27 13.63 10.64
N GLU A 307 0.32 14.73 10.15
CA GLU A 307 -0.41 15.91 9.71
C GLU A 307 -0.69 15.91 8.20
N ASN A 308 -1.64 16.76 7.77
CA ASN A 308 -1.96 17.03 6.36
C ASN A 308 -2.32 15.78 5.54
N LEU A 309 -2.99 14.80 6.15
CA LEU A 309 -3.51 13.66 5.39
C LEU A 309 -4.50 14.15 4.33
N GLN A 310 -4.22 13.80 3.08
CA GLN A 310 -5.09 14.08 1.93
C GLN A 310 -5.50 12.77 1.28
N ASP A 311 -6.70 12.75 0.71
CA ASP A 311 -7.21 11.62 -0.07
C ASP A 311 -7.91 12.15 -1.33
N HIS A 312 -8.18 11.28 -2.29
CA HIS A 312 -8.85 11.64 -3.53
C HIS A 312 -10.25 12.21 -3.27
N LEU A 313 -10.55 13.37 -3.86
CA LEU A 313 -11.92 13.85 -3.95
C LEU A 313 -12.67 13.00 -4.97
N GLN A 314 -13.73 12.35 -4.53
CA GLN A 314 -14.58 11.53 -5.39
C GLN A 314 -16.02 11.97 -5.27
N LEU A 315 -16.71 12.07 -6.41
CA LEU A 315 -18.14 12.26 -6.51
C LEU A 315 -18.75 11.04 -7.20
N SER A 316 -19.69 10.37 -6.52
CA SER A 316 -20.44 9.25 -7.09
C SER A 316 -21.82 9.72 -7.53
N LEU A 317 -22.21 9.36 -8.76
CA LEU A 317 -23.52 9.68 -9.35
C LEU A 317 -24.41 8.44 -9.45
N ILE A 318 -24.18 7.41 -8.65
CA ILE A 318 -24.88 6.12 -8.73
C ILE A 318 -26.38 6.21 -8.36
N HIS A 319 -26.75 7.18 -7.55
CA HIS A 319 -28.12 7.35 -7.08
C HIS A 319 -28.60 8.77 -7.36
N ILE A 320 -29.08 8.99 -8.53
CA ILE A 320 -29.83 10.19 -8.91
C ILE A 320 -31.31 9.81 -8.90
#